data_bc542a33dbb9b9651e352d1c72fab481
#
_entry.id   bc542a33dbb9b9651e352d1c72fab481
#
_cell.length_a   1.000
_cell.length_b   1.000
_cell.length_c   1.000
_cell.angle_alpha   90.00
_cell.angle_beta   90.00
_cell.angle_gamma   90.00
#
_symmetry.space_group_name_H-M   'P 1'
#
loop_
_entity.id
_entity.type
_entity.pdbx_description
1 polymer ?
#
loop_
_entity_poly.entity_id
_entity_poly.type
_entity_poly.pdbx_seq_one_letter_code
_entity_poly.pdbx_strand_id
1 'polypeptide(L)'
;QKEKLGRFRDMVLKNEKLHIIITGAGTSAFIGLTLQGIFKRSWNNFTTSYATTDLVSHPMDYFNADEPTLLISVARSGNSPESIAAVELADQICEKCFHLIITCDEEGKLANYKSKNEKYVFLLPSEANDMSLAMTSSYSGMLLTGILIAHLSEIEAMREKVDILSGYGDKIINQYSKQLYDISGLDFRRVVFLGSGPQFGTATESHLKLQELTDGNIICKTDSYLGFRHGPKAVVDNTTLVVYLFSNKPYVMKYENDFVNAMKTGKKAMYELGI
;
A
#
# COMPACT_ATOMS: atom_id res chain seq x y z
N GLN A 1 2.08 -13.98 -19.35
CA GLN A 1 1.91 -12.63 -18.76
C GLN A 1 3.20 -11.81 -18.79
N LYS A 2 4.35 -12.35 -18.32
CA LYS A 2 5.65 -11.66 -18.22
C LYS A 2 6.05 -10.91 -19.50
N GLU A 3 6.01 -11.58 -20.65
CA GLU A 3 6.41 -11.00 -21.93
C GLU A 3 5.48 -9.86 -22.39
N LYS A 4 4.16 -10.05 -22.25
CA LYS A 4 3.17 -9.01 -22.62
C LYS A 4 3.31 -7.78 -21.72
N LEU A 5 3.45 -7.98 -20.42
CA LEU A 5 3.68 -6.91 -19.44
C LEU A 5 5.02 -6.20 -19.70
N GLY A 6 6.08 -6.94 -20.06
CA GLY A 6 7.37 -6.37 -20.44
C GLY A 6 7.25 -5.43 -21.64
N ARG A 7 6.56 -5.84 -22.70
CA ARG A 7 6.29 -4.98 -23.88
C ARG A 7 5.49 -3.73 -23.52
N PHE A 8 4.46 -3.88 -22.69
CA PHE A 8 3.68 -2.74 -22.20
C PHE A 8 4.56 -1.76 -21.41
N ARG A 9 5.32 -2.25 -20.42
CA ARG A 9 6.27 -1.42 -19.66
C ARG A 9 7.25 -0.67 -20.57
N ASP A 10 7.87 -1.38 -21.50
CA ASP A 10 8.90 -0.80 -22.38
C ASP A 10 8.31 0.25 -23.33
N MET A 11 7.06 0.11 -23.73
CA MET A 11 6.32 1.13 -24.48
C MET A 11 6.08 2.37 -23.61
N VAL A 12 5.59 2.18 -22.39
CA VAL A 12 5.29 3.27 -21.45
C VAL A 12 6.54 4.05 -21.08
N LEU A 13 7.65 3.36 -20.76
CA LEU A 13 8.91 3.98 -20.35
C LEU A 13 9.66 4.74 -21.46
N LYS A 14 9.22 4.65 -22.71
CA LYS A 14 9.77 5.50 -23.80
C LYS A 14 9.30 6.96 -23.72
N ASN A 15 8.34 7.27 -22.85
CA ASN A 15 7.82 8.62 -22.74
C ASN A 15 8.67 9.44 -21.77
N GLU A 16 9.23 10.54 -22.28
CA GLU A 16 9.92 11.50 -21.44
C GLU A 16 8.95 12.15 -20.45
N LYS A 17 9.43 12.50 -19.26
CA LYS A 17 8.65 13.13 -18.19
C LYS A 17 7.41 12.33 -17.77
N LEU A 18 7.45 11.01 -17.91
CA LEU A 18 6.35 10.15 -17.52
C LEU A 18 6.05 10.30 -16.01
N HIS A 19 4.82 10.66 -15.69
CA HIS A 19 4.31 10.63 -14.32
C HIS A 19 3.61 9.29 -14.06
N ILE A 20 4.05 8.58 -13.04
CA ILE A 20 3.42 7.34 -12.59
C ILE A 20 2.54 7.67 -11.39
N ILE A 21 1.23 7.48 -11.52
CA ILE A 21 0.27 7.65 -10.44
C ILE A 21 -0.23 6.27 -10.02
N ILE A 22 -0.02 5.89 -8.76
CA ILE A 22 -0.57 4.65 -8.21
C ILE A 22 -1.81 5.00 -7.41
N THR A 23 -2.94 4.35 -7.70
CA THR A 23 -4.23 4.71 -7.11
C THR A 23 -5.06 3.50 -6.71
N GLY A 24 -5.97 3.71 -5.78
CA GLY A 24 -6.94 2.76 -5.28
C GLY A 24 -7.83 3.43 -4.22
N ALA A 25 -8.81 2.70 -3.68
CA ALA A 25 -9.69 3.17 -2.62
C ALA A 25 -9.44 2.37 -1.34
N GLY A 26 -9.44 3.02 -0.16
CA GLY A 26 -9.23 2.37 1.14
C GLY A 26 -7.92 1.57 1.17
N THR A 27 -8.00 0.29 1.54
CA THR A 27 -6.89 -0.68 1.54
C THR A 27 -6.04 -0.63 0.26
N SER A 28 -6.68 -0.49 -0.90
CA SER A 28 -5.97 -0.42 -2.19
C SER A 28 -5.15 0.86 -2.36
N ALA A 29 -5.57 1.98 -1.77
CA ALA A 29 -4.77 3.23 -1.77
C ALA A 29 -3.48 3.06 -0.95
N PHE A 30 -3.53 2.30 0.15
CA PHE A 30 -2.38 2.09 1.03
C PHE A 30 -1.30 1.21 0.39
N ILE A 31 -1.69 0.35 -0.57
CA ILE A 31 -0.74 -0.34 -1.46
C ILE A 31 0.09 0.69 -2.23
N GLY A 32 -0.55 1.72 -2.77
CA GLY A 32 0.13 2.81 -3.48
C GLY A 32 1.17 3.54 -2.61
N LEU A 33 0.82 3.84 -1.35
CA LEU A 33 1.76 4.44 -0.39
C LEU A 33 3.03 3.60 -0.19
N THR A 34 2.89 2.28 -0.17
CA THR A 34 4.02 1.36 -0.08
C THR A 34 4.84 1.31 -1.38
N LEU A 35 4.17 1.28 -2.54
CA LEU A 35 4.78 1.05 -3.83
C LEU A 35 5.44 2.29 -4.45
N GLN A 36 4.95 3.51 -4.17
CA GLN A 36 5.41 4.71 -4.88
C GLN A 36 6.92 4.91 -4.86
N GLY A 37 7.56 4.73 -3.70
CA GLY A 37 9.02 4.84 -3.59
C GLY A 37 9.76 3.68 -4.27
N ILE A 38 9.15 2.51 -4.39
CA ILE A 38 9.71 1.35 -5.07
C ILE A 38 9.71 1.61 -6.57
N PHE A 39 8.58 1.99 -7.16
CA PHE A 39 8.49 2.33 -8.59
C PHE A 39 9.41 3.49 -8.96
N LYS A 40 9.45 4.56 -8.14
CA LYS A 40 10.35 5.69 -8.35
C LYS A 40 11.81 5.24 -8.50
N ARG A 41 12.28 4.32 -7.64
CA ARG A 41 13.67 3.83 -7.70
C ARG A 41 13.90 2.84 -8.83
N SER A 42 12.94 1.92 -9.08
CA SER A 42 13.12 0.84 -10.06
C SER A 42 12.93 1.31 -11.49
N TRP A 43 12.02 2.25 -11.74
CA TRP A 43 11.72 2.76 -13.08
C TRP A 43 12.31 4.13 -13.35
N ASN A 44 12.90 4.77 -12.33
CA ASN A 44 13.52 6.10 -12.40
C ASN A 44 12.59 7.19 -12.96
N ASN A 45 11.30 7.14 -12.60
CA ASN A 45 10.29 8.10 -13.01
C ASN A 45 9.64 8.78 -11.81
N PHE A 46 9.13 9.98 -12.01
CA PHE A 46 8.32 10.65 -11.00
C PHE A 46 7.12 9.78 -10.69
N THR A 47 6.97 9.41 -9.42
CA THR A 47 5.93 8.47 -8.98
C THR A 47 5.27 8.98 -7.72
N THR A 48 3.95 9.03 -7.73
CA THR A 48 3.11 9.46 -6.62
C THR A 48 2.03 8.41 -6.33
N SER A 49 1.44 8.50 -5.14
CA SER A 49 0.28 7.70 -4.77
C SER A 49 -0.84 8.62 -4.30
N TYR A 50 -1.99 8.50 -4.92
CA TYR A 50 -3.20 9.25 -4.57
C TYR A 50 -4.38 8.28 -4.45
N ALA A 51 -5.27 8.51 -3.47
CA ALA A 51 -6.49 7.74 -3.38
C ALA A 51 -7.43 8.09 -4.55
N THR A 52 -8.21 7.12 -5.05
CA THR A 52 -9.22 7.39 -6.09
C THR A 52 -10.23 8.44 -5.65
N THR A 53 -10.53 8.50 -4.36
CA THR A 53 -11.42 9.51 -3.76
C THR A 53 -10.91 10.92 -3.94
N ASP A 54 -9.59 11.13 -3.87
CA ASP A 54 -8.95 12.43 -4.07
C ASP A 54 -8.92 12.78 -5.56
N LEU A 55 -8.54 11.83 -6.42
CA LEU A 55 -8.55 12.01 -7.88
C LEU A 55 -9.93 12.41 -8.41
N VAL A 56 -10.99 11.80 -7.86
CA VAL A 56 -12.37 12.06 -8.30
C VAL A 56 -12.88 13.41 -7.79
N SER A 57 -12.52 13.77 -6.56
CA SER A 57 -13.01 15.02 -5.96
C SER A 57 -12.33 16.27 -6.52
N HIS A 58 -11.02 16.20 -6.81
CA HIS A 58 -10.21 17.34 -7.27
C HIS A 58 -9.25 16.92 -8.40
N PRO A 59 -9.76 16.45 -9.56
CA PRO A 59 -8.92 15.82 -10.58
C PRO A 59 -7.83 16.73 -11.15
N MET A 60 -8.09 18.04 -11.22
CA MET A 60 -7.14 19.02 -11.77
C MET A 60 -5.94 19.29 -10.85
N ASP A 61 -6.01 18.86 -9.58
CA ASP A 61 -4.86 18.96 -8.65
C ASP A 61 -3.86 17.82 -8.85
N TYR A 62 -4.24 16.76 -9.57
CA TYR A 62 -3.48 15.52 -9.69
C TYR A 62 -3.15 15.14 -11.14
N PHE A 63 -4.01 15.46 -12.10
CA PHE A 63 -3.78 15.19 -13.52
C PHE A 63 -3.35 16.46 -14.25
N ASN A 64 -2.33 16.31 -15.10
CA ASN A 64 -1.85 17.35 -15.98
C ASN A 64 -2.05 16.91 -17.44
N ALA A 65 -2.71 17.73 -18.27
CA ALA A 65 -2.98 17.40 -19.66
C ALA A 65 -1.70 17.13 -20.47
N ASP A 66 -0.68 17.96 -20.28
CA ASP A 66 0.56 17.93 -21.08
C ASP A 66 1.57 16.87 -20.60
N GLU A 67 1.30 16.17 -19.48
CA GLU A 67 2.24 15.24 -18.87
C GLU A 67 1.83 13.79 -19.19
N PRO A 68 2.67 13.01 -19.91
CA PRO A 68 2.38 11.59 -20.12
C PRO A 68 2.18 10.89 -18.78
N THR A 69 1.04 10.24 -18.60
CA THR A 69 0.65 9.64 -17.32
C THR A 69 0.47 8.13 -17.43
N LEU A 70 1.12 7.37 -16.55
CA LEU A 70 0.76 5.97 -16.29
C LEU A 70 -0.09 5.91 -15.02
N LEU A 71 -1.36 5.59 -15.16
CA LEU A 71 -2.24 5.32 -14.02
C LEU A 71 -2.20 3.83 -13.67
N ILE A 72 -1.62 3.51 -12.52
CA ILE A 72 -1.62 2.15 -11.95
C ILE A 72 -2.80 2.04 -10.98
N SER A 73 -3.87 1.40 -11.42
CA SER A 73 -5.07 1.21 -10.62
C SER A 73 -5.03 -0.13 -9.89
N VAL A 74 -5.10 -0.07 -8.56
CA VAL A 74 -5.13 -1.26 -7.70
C VAL A 74 -6.54 -1.41 -7.13
N ALA A 75 -7.17 -2.58 -7.33
CA ALA A 75 -8.53 -2.80 -6.83
C ALA A 75 -8.83 -4.30 -6.69
N ARG A 76 -9.41 -4.72 -5.56
CA ARG A 76 -9.84 -6.12 -5.40
C ARG A 76 -10.92 -6.49 -6.42
N SER A 77 -12.09 -5.89 -6.34
CA SER A 77 -13.21 -6.16 -7.26
C SER A 77 -13.24 -5.23 -8.49
N GLY A 78 -12.64 -4.05 -8.38
CA GLY A 78 -12.69 -3.06 -9.45
C GLY A 78 -14.09 -2.50 -9.76
N ASN A 79 -15.02 -2.62 -8.82
CA ASN A 79 -16.43 -2.24 -9.02
C ASN A 79 -16.81 -0.92 -8.31
N SER A 80 -15.91 -0.33 -7.52
CA SER A 80 -16.21 0.93 -6.86
C SER A 80 -16.38 2.05 -7.88
N PRO A 81 -17.37 2.95 -7.69
CA PRO A 81 -17.59 4.09 -8.58
C PRO A 81 -16.35 4.96 -8.75
N GLU A 82 -15.60 5.17 -7.67
CA GLU A 82 -14.40 6.00 -7.66
C GLU A 82 -13.28 5.39 -8.50
N SER A 83 -13.14 4.06 -8.51
CA SER A 83 -12.14 3.38 -9.35
C SER A 83 -12.41 3.56 -10.83
N ILE A 84 -13.68 3.53 -11.24
CA ILE A 84 -14.09 3.77 -12.63
C ILE A 84 -13.94 5.25 -12.98
N ALA A 85 -14.45 6.15 -12.12
CA ALA A 85 -14.35 7.57 -12.36
C ALA A 85 -12.89 8.05 -12.49
N ALA A 86 -11.96 7.47 -11.71
CA ALA A 86 -10.54 7.84 -11.79
C ALA A 86 -9.91 7.51 -13.17
N VAL A 87 -10.21 6.36 -13.75
CA VAL A 87 -9.71 6.00 -15.10
C VAL A 87 -10.40 6.82 -16.20
N GLU A 88 -11.69 7.13 -16.05
CA GLU A 88 -12.45 7.98 -16.98
C GLU A 88 -11.89 9.42 -16.96
N LEU A 89 -11.62 9.98 -15.80
CA LEU A 89 -11.04 11.32 -15.65
C LEU A 89 -9.63 11.40 -16.23
N ALA A 90 -8.80 10.37 -15.99
CA ALA A 90 -7.46 10.31 -16.60
C ALA A 90 -7.56 10.27 -18.15
N ASP A 91 -8.50 9.49 -18.72
CA ASP A 91 -8.73 9.45 -20.17
C ASP A 91 -9.27 10.77 -20.72
N GLN A 92 -9.99 11.55 -19.92
CA GLN A 92 -10.54 12.84 -20.35
C GLN A 92 -9.52 13.97 -20.28
N ILE A 93 -8.71 13.99 -19.22
CA ILE A 93 -7.83 15.13 -18.90
C ILE A 93 -6.45 14.97 -19.54
N CYS A 94 -5.83 13.79 -19.45
CA CYS A 94 -4.49 13.58 -19.95
C CYS A 94 -4.50 13.36 -21.47
N GLU A 95 -3.72 14.14 -22.23
CA GLU A 95 -3.56 13.95 -23.67
C GLU A 95 -2.94 12.58 -23.99
N LYS A 96 -2.04 12.12 -23.12
CA LYS A 96 -1.38 10.83 -23.22
C LYS A 96 -1.46 10.06 -21.92
N CYS A 97 -2.25 9.01 -21.90
CA CYS A 97 -2.48 8.19 -20.72
C CYS A 97 -2.19 6.71 -21.03
N PHE A 98 -1.79 5.97 -20.02
CA PHE A 98 -1.63 4.52 -20.04
C PHE A 98 -2.25 3.95 -18.77
N HIS A 99 -2.87 2.77 -18.86
CA HIS A 99 -3.50 2.14 -17.71
C HIS A 99 -2.86 0.78 -17.41
N LEU A 100 -2.33 0.62 -16.21
CA LEU A 100 -1.97 -0.66 -15.63
C LEU A 100 -2.98 -0.98 -14.51
N ILE A 101 -3.78 -2.00 -14.70
CA ILE A 101 -4.80 -2.41 -13.74
C ILE A 101 -4.33 -3.68 -13.04
N ILE A 102 -4.27 -3.66 -11.71
CA ILE A 102 -3.94 -4.81 -10.86
C ILE A 102 -5.20 -5.15 -10.07
N THR A 103 -5.83 -6.29 -10.37
CA THR A 103 -7.12 -6.66 -9.80
C THR A 103 -7.24 -8.16 -9.53
N CYS A 104 -8.15 -8.53 -8.61
CA CYS A 104 -8.49 -9.93 -8.32
C CYS A 104 -9.76 -10.41 -9.04
N ASP A 105 -10.46 -9.52 -9.75
CA ASP A 105 -11.76 -9.83 -10.35
C ASP A 105 -11.71 -9.58 -11.88
N GLU A 106 -11.81 -10.66 -12.65
CA GLU A 106 -11.84 -10.62 -14.11
C GLU A 106 -13.13 -9.99 -14.64
N GLU A 107 -14.25 -10.21 -13.93
CA GLU A 107 -15.56 -9.66 -14.30
C GLU A 107 -15.77 -8.23 -13.81
N GLY A 108 -14.82 -7.70 -13.03
CA GLY A 108 -14.89 -6.35 -12.50
C GLY A 108 -14.94 -5.28 -13.58
N LYS A 109 -15.71 -4.21 -13.34
CA LYS A 109 -15.85 -3.08 -14.28
C LYS A 109 -14.52 -2.47 -14.68
N LEU A 110 -13.58 -2.37 -13.74
CA LEU A 110 -12.24 -1.80 -13.98
C LEU A 110 -11.43 -2.68 -14.96
N ALA A 111 -11.45 -4.01 -14.77
CA ALA A 111 -10.79 -4.94 -15.70
C ALA A 111 -11.36 -4.84 -17.11
N ASN A 112 -12.67 -4.65 -17.21
CA ASN A 112 -13.42 -4.57 -18.47
C ASN A 112 -13.57 -3.14 -19.01
N TYR A 113 -13.00 -2.14 -18.32
CA TYR A 113 -13.07 -0.75 -18.77
C TYR A 113 -12.48 -0.57 -20.18
N LYS A 114 -13.23 0.07 -21.06
CA LYS A 114 -12.83 0.33 -22.45
C LYS A 114 -12.19 1.72 -22.55
N SER A 115 -10.89 1.79 -22.38
CA SER A 115 -10.13 3.02 -22.60
C SER A 115 -9.86 3.23 -24.10
N LYS A 116 -9.75 4.49 -24.50
CA LYS A 116 -9.16 4.89 -25.80
C LYS A 116 -7.63 4.76 -25.82
N ASN A 117 -7.03 4.63 -24.66
CA ASN A 117 -5.58 4.55 -24.42
C ASN A 117 -5.11 3.10 -24.20
N GLU A 118 -3.80 2.89 -24.30
CA GLU A 118 -3.19 1.57 -24.09
C GLU A 118 -3.40 1.11 -22.64
N LYS A 119 -3.86 -0.12 -22.51
CA LYS A 119 -4.21 -0.72 -21.23
C LYS A 119 -3.60 -2.10 -21.08
N TYR A 120 -3.08 -2.41 -19.88
CA TYR A 120 -2.72 -3.74 -19.45
C TYR A 120 -3.43 -4.11 -18.16
N VAL A 121 -4.12 -5.24 -18.16
CA VAL A 121 -4.76 -5.79 -16.94
C VAL A 121 -3.93 -6.96 -16.43
N PHE A 122 -3.48 -6.85 -15.21
CA PHE A 122 -2.86 -7.93 -14.47
C PHE A 122 -3.89 -8.53 -13.52
N LEU A 123 -4.32 -9.75 -13.82
CA LEU A 123 -5.26 -10.49 -13.00
C LEU A 123 -4.51 -11.39 -12.03
N LEU A 124 -4.82 -11.27 -10.75
CA LEU A 124 -4.30 -12.15 -9.70
C LEU A 124 -4.99 -13.53 -9.77
N PRO A 125 -4.37 -14.57 -9.19
CA PRO A 125 -5.04 -15.86 -8.99
C PRO A 125 -6.33 -15.70 -8.16
N SER A 126 -7.32 -16.56 -8.44
CA SER A 126 -8.63 -16.52 -7.77
C SER A 126 -8.56 -16.64 -6.25
N GLU A 127 -7.54 -17.35 -5.76
CA GLU A 127 -7.27 -17.54 -4.33
C GLU A 127 -6.91 -16.24 -3.60
N ALA A 128 -6.46 -15.22 -4.34
CA ALA A 128 -6.19 -13.90 -3.78
C ALA A 128 -7.45 -13.03 -3.60
N ASN A 129 -8.60 -13.46 -4.12
CA ASN A 129 -9.84 -12.70 -4.02
C ASN A 129 -10.56 -12.98 -2.71
N ASP A 130 -10.38 -12.11 -1.72
CA ASP A 130 -11.02 -12.24 -0.40
C ASP A 130 -12.54 -12.22 -0.51
N MET A 131 -13.18 -13.13 0.21
CA MET A 131 -14.65 -13.21 0.30
C MET A 131 -15.22 -12.36 1.45
N SER A 132 -14.39 -11.95 2.41
CA SER A 132 -14.80 -11.14 3.55
C SER A 132 -14.70 -9.64 3.26
N LEU A 133 -15.28 -8.83 4.19
CA LEU A 133 -15.13 -7.37 4.16
C LEU A 133 -13.67 -6.97 4.28
N ALA A 134 -12.97 -7.51 5.27
CA ALA A 134 -11.56 -7.21 5.50
C ALA A 134 -10.68 -7.84 4.41
N MET A 135 -9.94 -7.02 3.70
CA MET A 135 -8.97 -7.46 2.70
C MET A 135 -7.71 -8.00 3.40
N THR A 136 -7.31 -9.22 3.05
CA THR A 136 -6.11 -9.91 3.55
C THR A 136 -5.26 -10.44 2.41
N SER A 137 -5.68 -11.53 1.77
CA SER A 137 -4.96 -12.14 0.63
C SER A 137 -4.90 -11.23 -0.59
N SER A 138 -5.97 -10.48 -0.86
CA SER A 138 -5.97 -9.51 -1.97
C SER A 138 -5.00 -8.35 -1.71
N TYR A 139 -4.92 -7.84 -0.47
CA TYR A 139 -3.95 -6.80 -0.12
C TYR A 139 -2.52 -7.28 -0.35
N SER A 140 -2.13 -8.37 0.29
CA SER A 140 -0.76 -8.92 0.19
C SER A 140 -0.42 -9.37 -1.23
N GLY A 141 -1.37 -9.99 -1.93
CA GLY A 141 -1.21 -10.42 -3.32
C GLY A 141 -1.03 -9.26 -4.29
N MET A 142 -1.84 -8.20 -4.20
CA MET A 142 -1.70 -7.01 -5.05
C MET A 142 -0.42 -6.22 -4.71
N LEU A 143 -0.07 -6.12 -3.43
CA LEU A 143 1.18 -5.48 -3.02
C LEU A 143 2.40 -6.23 -3.57
N LEU A 144 2.44 -7.55 -3.40
CA LEU A 144 3.51 -8.39 -3.96
C LEU A 144 3.57 -8.27 -5.48
N THR A 145 2.42 -8.31 -6.15
CA THR A 145 2.33 -8.11 -7.61
C THR A 145 2.94 -6.77 -8.02
N GLY A 146 2.60 -5.68 -7.33
CA GLY A 146 3.18 -4.37 -7.60
C GLY A 146 4.70 -4.33 -7.43
N ILE A 147 5.23 -4.97 -6.38
CA ILE A 147 6.68 -5.10 -6.15
C ILE A 147 7.35 -5.88 -7.30
N LEU A 148 6.76 -7.00 -7.71
CA LEU A 148 7.28 -7.84 -8.80
C LEU A 148 7.24 -7.12 -10.15
N ILE A 149 6.18 -6.34 -10.42
CA ILE A 149 6.09 -5.49 -11.62
C ILE A 149 7.18 -4.42 -11.62
N ALA A 150 7.40 -3.75 -10.48
CA ALA A 150 8.46 -2.75 -10.36
C ALA A 150 9.85 -3.35 -10.63
N HIS A 151 10.06 -4.63 -10.28
CA HIS A 151 11.31 -5.38 -10.49
C HIS A 151 11.25 -6.35 -11.68
N LEU A 152 10.39 -6.09 -12.67
CA LEU A 152 10.17 -7.01 -13.79
C LEU A 152 11.45 -7.39 -14.56
N SER A 153 12.42 -6.50 -14.64
CA SER A 153 13.73 -6.75 -15.26
C SER A 153 14.57 -7.77 -14.50
N GLU A 154 14.34 -7.89 -13.20
CA GLU A 154 15.09 -8.73 -12.27
C GLU A 154 14.20 -9.85 -11.67
N ILE A 155 13.11 -10.20 -12.36
CA ILE A 155 12.05 -11.06 -11.82
C ILE A 155 12.56 -12.42 -11.35
N GLU A 156 13.59 -12.98 -12.01
CA GLU A 156 14.17 -14.25 -11.60
C GLU A 156 14.90 -14.15 -10.26
N ALA A 157 15.56 -13.02 -10.00
CA ALA A 157 16.20 -12.76 -8.71
C ALA A 157 15.20 -12.49 -7.57
N MET A 158 13.94 -12.20 -7.90
CA MET A 158 12.89 -12.01 -6.90
C MET A 158 12.35 -13.33 -6.34
N ARG A 159 12.54 -14.46 -7.02
CA ARG A 159 12.02 -15.76 -6.58
C ARG A 159 12.50 -16.12 -5.16
N GLU A 160 13.79 -16.10 -4.94
CA GLU A 160 14.38 -16.40 -3.62
C GLU A 160 13.83 -15.45 -2.53
N LYS A 161 13.66 -14.16 -2.84
CA LYS A 161 13.10 -13.19 -1.91
C LYS A 161 11.64 -13.49 -1.56
N VAL A 162 10.86 -13.95 -2.53
CA VAL A 162 9.46 -14.37 -2.31
C VAL A 162 9.40 -15.61 -1.43
N ASP A 163 10.27 -16.58 -1.66
CA ASP A 163 10.35 -17.80 -0.85
C ASP A 163 10.72 -17.48 0.62
N ILE A 164 11.68 -16.58 0.82
CA ILE A 164 12.05 -16.08 2.16
C ILE A 164 10.84 -15.36 2.82
N LEU A 165 10.15 -14.50 2.08
CA LEU A 165 8.99 -13.77 2.58
C LEU A 165 7.86 -14.73 2.99
N SER A 166 7.60 -15.75 2.17
CA SER A 166 6.63 -16.82 2.49
C SER A 166 6.99 -17.53 3.79
N GLY A 167 8.27 -17.90 3.95
CA GLY A 167 8.77 -18.52 5.19
C GLY A 167 8.60 -17.62 6.42
N TYR A 168 8.73 -16.30 6.29
CA TYR A 168 8.44 -15.38 7.39
C TYR A 168 6.93 -15.34 7.71
N GLY A 169 6.06 -15.37 6.70
CA GLY A 169 4.62 -15.46 6.89
C GLY A 169 4.23 -16.71 7.68
N ASP A 170 4.72 -17.87 7.26
CA ASP A 170 4.49 -19.15 7.96
C ASP A 170 5.00 -19.10 9.40
N LYS A 171 6.18 -18.51 9.62
CA LYS A 171 6.75 -18.37 10.95
C LYS A 171 5.86 -17.50 11.86
N ILE A 172 5.35 -16.39 11.35
CA ILE A 172 4.46 -15.50 12.12
C ILE A 172 3.18 -16.25 12.51
N ILE A 173 2.55 -16.92 11.55
CA ILE A 173 1.30 -17.65 11.77
C ILE A 173 1.49 -18.79 12.77
N ASN A 174 2.56 -19.59 12.63
CA ASN A 174 2.74 -20.81 13.40
C ASN A 174 3.43 -20.60 14.77
N GLN A 175 4.27 -19.57 14.90
CA GLN A 175 5.08 -19.39 16.12
C GLN A 175 4.65 -18.20 16.98
N TYR A 176 4.09 -17.15 16.39
CA TYR A 176 3.76 -15.92 17.11
C TYR A 176 2.26 -15.67 17.31
N SER A 177 1.38 -16.48 16.71
CA SER A 177 -0.09 -16.33 16.83
C SER A 177 -0.56 -16.36 18.29
N LYS A 178 0.03 -17.23 19.14
CA LYS A 178 -0.30 -17.26 20.57
C LYS A 178 0.07 -15.96 21.28
N GLN A 179 1.27 -15.43 21.03
CA GLN A 179 1.72 -14.15 21.62
C GLN A 179 0.82 -13.00 21.16
N LEU A 180 0.47 -12.95 19.88
CA LEU A 180 -0.44 -11.93 19.33
C LEU A 180 -1.84 -12.04 19.96
N TYR A 181 -2.32 -13.26 20.16
CA TYR A 181 -3.59 -13.50 20.85
C TYR A 181 -3.54 -13.02 22.30
N ASP A 182 -2.45 -13.32 23.03
CA ASP A 182 -2.29 -12.85 24.43
C ASP A 182 -2.25 -11.31 24.50
N ILE A 183 -1.58 -10.64 23.53
CA ILE A 183 -1.56 -9.18 23.40
C ILE A 183 -2.97 -8.64 23.09
N SER A 184 -3.74 -9.29 22.23
CA SER A 184 -5.10 -8.87 21.89
C SER A 184 -6.07 -8.91 23.07
N GLY A 185 -5.75 -9.70 24.09
CA GLY A 185 -6.49 -9.78 25.37
C GLY A 185 -6.19 -8.64 26.36
N LEU A 186 -5.26 -7.76 26.07
CA LEU A 186 -5.00 -6.59 26.91
C LEU A 186 -6.12 -5.54 26.75
N ASP A 187 -6.44 -4.83 27.85
CA ASP A 187 -7.52 -3.83 27.87
C ASP A 187 -7.06 -2.47 27.31
N PHE A 188 -6.54 -2.47 26.08
CA PHE A 188 -6.22 -1.23 25.38
C PHE A 188 -7.45 -0.66 24.66
N ARG A 189 -7.54 0.67 24.62
CA ARG A 189 -8.63 1.40 23.97
C ARG A 189 -8.22 2.04 22.65
N ARG A 190 -6.92 2.14 22.42
CA ARG A 190 -6.36 2.71 21.19
C ARG A 190 -5.08 2.02 20.79
N VAL A 191 -4.85 2.01 19.49
CA VAL A 191 -3.61 1.46 18.93
C VAL A 191 -2.98 2.48 17.99
N VAL A 192 -1.66 2.61 18.08
CA VAL A 192 -0.87 3.44 17.17
C VAL A 192 0.06 2.51 16.38
N PHE A 193 -0.03 2.58 15.05
CA PHE A 193 0.88 1.89 14.15
C PHE A 193 1.87 2.90 13.57
N LEU A 194 3.18 2.64 13.73
CA LEU A 194 4.23 3.50 13.22
C LEU A 194 5.05 2.80 12.14
N GLY A 195 5.26 3.49 11.03
CA GLY A 195 6.08 3.01 9.93
C GLY A 195 6.67 4.16 9.11
N SER A 196 7.84 3.96 8.52
CA SER A 196 8.51 4.96 7.69
C SER A 196 8.70 4.47 6.25
N GLY A 197 8.60 5.37 5.27
CA GLY A 197 8.73 5.02 3.86
C GLY A 197 7.72 3.94 3.44
N PRO A 198 8.14 2.79 2.86
CA PRO A 198 7.20 1.72 2.48
C PRO A 198 6.38 1.17 3.65
N GLN A 199 6.96 1.12 4.85
CA GLN A 199 6.24 0.67 6.05
C GLN A 199 5.12 1.60 6.49
N PHE A 200 5.12 2.86 6.04
CA PHE A 200 4.01 3.79 6.31
C PHE A 200 2.70 3.30 5.67
N GLY A 201 2.74 2.79 4.44
CA GLY A 201 1.57 2.18 3.79
C GLY A 201 1.07 0.95 4.55
N THR A 202 1.97 0.09 5.03
CA THR A 202 1.63 -1.08 5.85
C THR A 202 1.05 -0.67 7.21
N ALA A 203 1.62 0.34 7.86
CA ALA A 203 1.07 0.88 9.11
C ALA A 203 -0.34 1.45 8.93
N THR A 204 -0.57 2.13 7.79
CA THR A 204 -1.88 2.68 7.44
C THR A 204 -2.91 1.57 7.18
N GLU A 205 -2.52 0.49 6.52
CA GLU A 205 -3.39 -0.67 6.35
C GLU A 205 -3.69 -1.35 7.68
N SER A 206 -2.67 -1.53 8.53
CA SER A 206 -2.83 -2.19 9.82
C SER A 206 -3.82 -1.45 10.73
N HIS A 207 -3.79 -0.11 10.73
CA HIS A 207 -4.73 0.68 11.52
C HIS A 207 -6.17 0.50 11.01
N LEU A 208 -6.37 0.49 9.68
CA LEU A 208 -7.70 0.29 9.09
C LEU A 208 -8.23 -1.11 9.43
N LYS A 209 -7.41 -2.14 9.26
CA LYS A 209 -7.84 -3.53 9.54
C LYS A 209 -8.26 -3.73 10.99
N LEU A 210 -7.49 -3.21 11.93
CA LEU A 210 -7.86 -3.34 13.34
C LEU A 210 -9.15 -2.58 13.66
N GLN A 211 -9.31 -1.37 13.11
CA GLN A 211 -10.53 -0.59 13.30
C GLN A 211 -11.76 -1.26 12.69
N GLU A 212 -11.67 -1.81 11.48
CA GLU A 212 -12.73 -2.56 10.82
C GLU A 212 -13.10 -3.82 11.61
N LEU A 213 -12.10 -4.64 11.98
CA LEU A 213 -12.32 -5.93 12.66
C LEU A 213 -12.84 -5.77 14.10
N THR A 214 -12.69 -4.60 14.70
CA THR A 214 -13.24 -4.29 16.02
C THR A 214 -14.52 -3.47 15.96
N ASP A 215 -15.09 -3.27 14.77
CA ASP A 215 -16.27 -2.44 14.53
C ASP A 215 -16.16 -1.05 15.17
N GLY A 216 -14.97 -0.45 15.08
CA GLY A 216 -14.66 0.87 15.63
C GLY A 216 -14.52 0.93 17.17
N ASN A 217 -14.62 -0.21 17.87
CA ASN A 217 -14.46 -0.23 19.33
C ASN A 217 -13.03 0.13 19.78
N ILE A 218 -12.05 -0.17 18.93
CA ILE A 218 -10.66 0.24 19.15
C ILE A 218 -10.32 1.39 18.19
N ILE A 219 -9.94 2.53 18.77
CA ILE A 219 -9.52 3.68 17.98
C ILE A 219 -8.06 3.47 17.52
N CYS A 220 -7.86 3.48 16.22
CA CYS A 220 -6.56 3.27 15.62
C CYS A 220 -6.01 4.55 14.98
N LYS A 221 -4.70 4.72 15.02
CA LYS A 221 -3.97 5.80 14.37
C LYS A 221 -2.71 5.25 13.72
N THR A 222 -2.36 5.82 12.57
CA THR A 222 -1.05 5.62 11.96
C THR A 222 -0.27 6.92 11.90
N ASP A 223 1.06 6.82 11.90
CA ASP A 223 1.95 7.94 11.65
C ASP A 223 3.33 7.43 11.22
N SER A 224 4.17 8.32 10.70
CA SER A 224 5.60 8.04 10.62
C SER A 224 6.28 8.25 11.98
N TYR A 225 7.40 7.57 12.23
CA TYR A 225 8.12 7.73 13.50
C TYR A 225 8.46 9.19 13.81
N LEU A 226 8.99 9.89 12.83
CA LEU A 226 9.38 11.29 13.00
C LEU A 226 8.17 12.23 13.04
N GLY A 227 7.14 11.99 12.24
CA GLY A 227 5.89 12.76 12.27
C GLY A 227 5.19 12.66 13.61
N PHE A 228 5.14 11.47 14.20
CA PHE A 228 4.49 11.23 15.49
C PHE A 228 5.11 12.03 16.64
N ARG A 229 6.40 12.37 16.55
CA ARG A 229 7.12 13.21 17.50
C ARG A 229 6.58 14.63 17.61
N HIS A 230 5.98 15.15 16.53
CA HIS A 230 5.57 16.54 16.37
C HIS A 230 4.12 16.84 16.81
N GLY A 231 3.70 16.26 17.93
CA GLY A 231 2.38 16.47 18.54
C GLY A 231 1.53 15.22 18.65
N PRO A 232 1.39 14.36 17.63
CA PRO A 232 0.54 13.17 17.67
C PRO A 232 0.86 12.21 18.83
N LYS A 233 2.12 12.17 19.34
CA LYS A 233 2.53 11.42 20.52
C LYS A 233 1.67 11.69 21.76
N ALA A 234 0.94 12.80 21.83
CA ALA A 234 0.06 13.15 22.94
C ALA A 234 -1.05 12.10 23.21
N VAL A 235 -1.38 11.24 22.21
CA VAL A 235 -2.40 10.17 22.36
C VAL A 235 -1.92 8.98 23.19
N VAL A 236 -0.60 8.90 23.49
CA VAL A 236 -0.02 7.77 24.23
C VAL A 236 -0.29 7.91 25.71
N ASP A 237 -0.86 6.86 26.27
CA ASP A 237 -1.07 6.68 27.71
C ASP A 237 -1.14 5.18 28.08
N ASN A 238 -1.48 4.89 29.32
CA ASN A 238 -1.61 3.53 29.85
C ASN A 238 -2.77 2.71 29.28
N THR A 239 -3.51 3.22 28.28
CA THR A 239 -4.53 2.50 27.50
C THR A 239 -4.14 2.36 26.03
N THR A 240 -2.91 2.69 25.68
CA THR A 240 -2.44 2.71 24.29
C THR A 240 -1.49 1.53 24.05
N LEU A 241 -1.78 0.74 23.00
CA LEU A 241 -0.83 -0.18 22.37
C LEU A 241 -0.08 0.57 21.27
N VAL A 242 1.25 0.48 21.23
CA VAL A 242 2.05 1.02 20.13
C VAL A 242 2.73 -0.11 19.37
N VAL A 243 2.54 -0.14 18.07
CA VAL A 243 3.13 -1.12 17.15
C VAL A 243 4.15 -0.41 16.26
N TYR A 244 5.39 -0.87 16.31
CA TYR A 244 6.51 -0.36 15.55
C TYR A 244 6.82 -1.29 14.37
N LEU A 245 6.64 -0.82 13.14
CA LEU A 245 7.07 -1.52 11.94
C LEU A 245 8.47 -1.02 11.56
N PHE A 246 9.50 -1.77 11.94
CA PHE A 246 10.88 -1.37 11.73
C PHE A 246 11.36 -1.59 10.30
N SER A 247 12.17 -0.67 9.82
CA SER A 247 12.91 -0.82 8.58
C SER A 247 14.14 -1.73 8.80
N ASN A 248 14.48 -2.53 7.80
CA ASN A 248 15.75 -3.26 7.76
C ASN A 248 16.93 -2.42 7.22
N LYS A 249 16.73 -1.12 6.94
CA LYS A 249 17.79 -0.23 6.43
C LYS A 249 18.50 0.46 7.60
N PRO A 250 19.81 0.26 7.76
CA PRO A 250 20.56 0.81 8.91
C PRO A 250 20.42 2.34 9.06
N TYR A 251 20.35 3.07 7.96
CA TYR A 251 20.12 4.52 7.99
C TYR A 251 18.76 4.89 8.59
N VAL A 252 17.70 4.22 8.20
CA VAL A 252 16.33 4.48 8.69
C VAL A 252 16.20 4.05 10.14
N MET A 253 16.73 2.87 10.50
CA MET A 253 16.70 2.33 11.87
C MET A 253 17.31 3.28 12.91
N LYS A 254 18.29 4.11 12.54
CA LYS A 254 18.85 5.12 13.47
C LYS A 254 17.76 6.07 13.99
N TYR A 255 16.92 6.57 13.09
CA TYR A 255 15.83 7.50 13.44
C TYR A 255 14.68 6.81 14.15
N GLU A 256 14.36 5.57 13.77
CA GLU A 256 13.33 4.75 14.40
C GLU A 256 13.73 4.42 15.84
N ASN A 257 14.96 3.94 16.06
CA ASN A 257 15.50 3.65 17.40
C ASN A 257 15.61 4.90 18.27
N ASP A 258 16.03 6.05 17.70
CA ASP A 258 16.06 7.33 18.41
C ASP A 258 14.65 7.70 18.89
N PHE A 259 13.65 7.54 18.05
CA PHE A 259 12.26 7.77 18.44
C PHE A 259 11.79 6.81 19.55
N VAL A 260 12.04 5.50 19.40
CA VAL A 260 11.68 4.50 20.44
C VAL A 260 12.35 4.83 21.77
N ASN A 261 13.60 5.27 21.76
CA ASN A 261 14.27 5.73 22.98
C ASN A 261 13.60 6.98 23.59
N ALA A 262 13.14 7.90 22.75
CA ALA A 262 12.39 9.07 23.21
C ALA A 262 10.99 8.71 23.75
N MET A 263 10.42 7.56 23.38
CA MET A 263 9.18 7.05 23.98
C MET A 263 9.33 6.62 25.43
N LYS A 264 10.53 6.24 25.87
CA LYS A 264 10.82 5.86 27.25
C LYS A 264 10.70 7.04 28.21
N THR A 265 10.73 8.27 27.71
CA THR A 265 10.56 9.50 28.47
C THR A 265 9.13 10.05 28.29
N GLY A 266 8.43 10.30 29.39
CA GLY A 266 7.05 10.82 29.37
C GLY A 266 5.99 9.79 29.71
N LYS A 267 4.79 9.95 29.16
CA LYS A 267 3.69 8.99 29.36
C LYS A 267 4.05 7.66 28.71
N LYS A 268 3.88 6.57 29.44
CA LYS A 268 4.15 5.23 28.95
C LYS A 268 2.94 4.65 28.26
N ALA A 269 3.16 3.94 27.16
CA ALA A 269 2.16 3.08 26.55
C ALA A 269 1.82 1.89 27.49
N MET A 270 0.64 1.30 27.32
CA MET A 270 0.27 0.05 27.99
C MET A 270 1.18 -1.08 27.55
N TYR A 271 1.42 -1.18 26.26
CA TYR A 271 2.30 -2.18 25.65
C TYR A 271 2.96 -1.62 24.40
N GLU A 272 4.17 -2.06 24.11
CA GLU A 272 4.92 -1.69 22.92
C GLU A 272 5.36 -2.98 22.20
N LEU A 273 4.99 -3.12 20.91
CA LEU A 273 5.31 -4.25 20.06
C LEU A 273 6.19 -3.81 18.88
N GLY A 274 7.34 -4.43 18.72
CA GLY A 274 8.21 -4.24 17.55
C GLY A 274 8.13 -5.40 16.58
N ILE A 275 8.03 -5.11 15.29
CA ILE A 275 7.96 -6.07 14.18
C ILE A 275 9.03 -5.73 13.14
#